data_28b74f80b7afe3dcac79aefaa48a509d
#
_entry.id   28b74f80b7afe3dcac79aefaa48a509d
#
_cell.length_a   1.000
_cell.length_b   1.000
_cell.length_c   1.000
_cell.angle_alpha   90.00
_cell.angle_beta   90.00
_cell.angle_gamma   90.00
#
_symmetry.space_group_name_H-M   'P 1'
#
loop_
_entity.id
_entity.type
_entity.pdbx_description
1 polymer ?
#
loop_
_entity_poly.entity_id
_entity_poly.type
_entity_poly.pdbx_seq_one_letter_code
_entity_poly.pdbx_strand_id
1 'polypeptide(L)'
;MKDWDKSIATNVRATGSLIPLVEPLLIAGNGTALFLDDPRGGEKFFGAYGATKAAQIALAQSWALETAKHGPRVVIAVPRPMPTATRARFFPGEDRSPLNDIRVEAARLLDAL
;
A
#
# COMPACT_ATOMS: atom_id res chain seq x y z
N MET A 1 11.37 6.80 -18.27
CA MET A 1 10.26 7.70 -17.89
C MET A 1 8.93 6.99 -17.78
N LYS A 2 8.71 5.94 -18.57
CA LYS A 2 7.48 5.14 -18.53
C LYS A 2 7.19 4.56 -17.15
N ASP A 3 8.21 4.03 -16.46
CA ASP A 3 8.06 3.48 -15.12
C ASP A 3 7.74 4.56 -14.07
N TRP A 4 8.31 5.75 -14.24
CA TRP A 4 8.00 6.90 -13.39
C TRP A 4 6.54 7.29 -13.54
N ASP A 5 6.07 7.47 -14.79
CA ASP A 5 4.71 7.90 -15.05
C ASP A 5 3.69 6.89 -14.50
N LYS A 6 3.95 5.60 -14.69
CA LYS A 6 3.10 4.53 -14.19
C LYS A 6 3.07 4.49 -12.66
N SER A 7 4.23 4.59 -12.03
CA SER A 7 4.34 4.58 -10.57
C SER A 7 3.67 5.80 -9.94
N ILE A 8 3.86 6.98 -10.52
CA ILE A 8 3.18 8.20 -10.06
C ILE A 8 1.67 8.07 -10.22
N ALA A 9 1.20 7.60 -11.36
CA ALA A 9 -0.23 7.43 -11.61
C ALA A 9 -0.86 6.44 -10.64
N THR A 10 -0.23 5.30 -10.41
CA THR A 10 -0.76 4.21 -9.59
C THR A 10 -0.64 4.50 -8.10
N ASN A 11 0.52 4.94 -7.62
CA ASN A 11 0.79 5.07 -6.19
C ASN A 11 0.45 6.46 -5.63
N VAL A 12 0.53 7.51 -6.44
CA VAL A 12 0.35 8.88 -5.96
C VAL A 12 -0.99 9.45 -6.41
N ARG A 13 -1.21 9.59 -7.71
CA ARG A 13 -2.43 10.23 -8.23
C ARG A 13 -3.68 9.45 -7.89
N ALA A 14 -3.66 8.13 -8.08
CA ALA A 14 -4.82 7.30 -7.76
C ALA A 14 -5.16 7.39 -6.28
N THR A 15 -4.17 7.31 -5.41
CA THR A 15 -4.38 7.43 -3.96
C THR A 15 -4.95 8.79 -3.60
N GLY A 16 -4.33 9.87 -4.08
CA GLY A 16 -4.81 11.23 -3.81
C GLY A 16 -6.22 11.50 -4.33
N SER A 17 -6.60 10.87 -5.43
CA SER A 17 -7.95 11.01 -6.02
C SER A 17 -8.98 10.13 -5.31
N LEU A 18 -8.60 8.92 -4.88
CA LEU A 18 -9.51 7.97 -4.25
C LEU A 18 -9.89 8.36 -2.82
N ILE A 19 -8.97 8.91 -2.05
CA ILE A 19 -9.22 9.27 -0.65
C ILE A 19 -10.49 10.13 -0.50
N PRO A 20 -10.62 11.30 -1.18
CA PRO A 20 -11.83 12.11 -1.04
C PRO A 20 -13.10 11.45 -1.62
N LEU A 21 -12.95 10.52 -2.56
CA LEU A 21 -14.09 9.79 -3.12
C LEU A 21 -14.62 8.73 -2.18
N VAL A 22 -13.75 8.00 -1.49
CA VAL A 22 -14.15 6.89 -0.62
C VAL A 22 -14.46 7.33 0.81
N GLU A 23 -13.93 8.45 1.27
CA GLU A 23 -14.09 8.91 2.65
C GLU A 23 -15.57 8.99 3.07
N PRO A 24 -16.47 9.63 2.31
CA PRO A 24 -17.89 9.67 2.70
C PRO A 24 -18.52 8.29 2.80
N LEU A 25 -18.13 7.36 1.94
CA LEU A 25 -18.65 6.00 1.95
C LEU A 25 -18.16 5.23 3.18
N LEU A 26 -16.89 5.40 3.54
CA LEU A 26 -16.32 4.77 4.72
C LEU A 26 -16.92 5.34 6.00
N ILE A 27 -17.17 6.64 6.06
CA ILE A 27 -17.84 7.27 7.21
C ILE A 27 -19.25 6.69 7.35
N ALA A 28 -20.02 6.64 6.28
CA ALA A 28 -21.40 6.14 6.29
C ALA A 28 -21.46 4.66 6.71
N GLY A 29 -20.50 3.86 6.27
CA GLY A 29 -20.46 2.42 6.58
C GLY A 29 -19.64 2.06 7.82
N ASN A 30 -19.13 3.05 8.54
CA ASN A 30 -18.21 2.83 9.68
C ASN A 30 -17.03 1.93 9.27
N GLY A 31 -16.45 2.23 8.10
CA GLY A 31 -15.47 1.39 7.45
C GLY A 31 -14.04 1.69 7.82
N THR A 32 -13.15 0.84 7.33
CA THR A 32 -11.70 0.94 7.53
C THR A 32 -10.99 0.96 6.18
N ALA A 33 -10.00 1.84 6.04
CA ALA A 33 -9.08 1.85 4.90
C ALA A 33 -7.77 1.18 5.30
N LEU A 34 -7.37 0.17 4.56
CA LEU A 34 -6.09 -0.52 4.77
C LEU A 34 -5.12 -0.18 3.64
N PHE A 35 -3.97 0.35 4.00
CA PHE A 35 -2.86 0.58 3.08
C PHE A 35 -1.75 -0.43 3.35
N LEU A 36 -1.18 -0.96 2.29
CA LEU A 36 -0.08 -1.90 2.37
C LEU A 36 1.22 -1.17 2.07
N ASP A 37 2.09 -1.05 3.06
CA ASP A 37 3.38 -0.40 2.93
C ASP A 37 4.45 -1.37 2.45
N ASP A 38 5.41 -0.83 1.71
CA ASP A 38 6.66 -1.48 1.36
C ASP A 38 7.78 -0.48 1.69
N PRO A 39 8.35 -0.55 2.90
CA PRO A 39 9.25 0.48 3.41
C PRO A 39 10.68 0.39 2.87
N ARG A 40 10.86 -0.06 1.63
CA ARG A 40 12.18 -0.20 0.99
C ARG A 40 12.56 0.97 0.09
N GLY A 41 11.85 2.10 0.22
CA GLY A 41 12.24 3.33 -0.48
C GLY A 41 13.65 3.74 -0.11
N GLY A 42 14.47 4.08 -1.10
CA GLY A 42 15.88 4.39 -0.90
C GLY A 42 16.81 3.20 -1.05
N GLU A 43 16.30 1.98 -1.03
CA GLU A 43 17.13 0.81 -1.28
C GLU A 43 17.49 0.68 -2.76
N LYS A 44 18.59 -0.05 -3.01
CA LYS A 44 19.11 -0.26 -4.35
C LYS A 44 18.03 -0.88 -5.27
N PHE A 45 17.87 -0.31 -6.46
CA PHE A 45 16.92 -0.73 -7.50
C PHE A 45 15.44 -0.45 -7.25
N PHE A 46 15.05 0.13 -6.11
CA PHE A 46 13.64 0.43 -5.85
C PHE A 46 13.16 1.74 -6.47
N GLY A 47 14.06 2.69 -6.73
CA GLY A 47 13.83 3.89 -7.56
C GLY A 47 12.43 4.50 -7.49
N ALA A 48 11.79 4.56 -8.66
CA ALA A 48 10.45 5.16 -8.81
C ALA A 48 9.38 4.46 -7.98
N TYR A 49 9.41 3.13 -7.91
CA TYR A 49 8.47 2.38 -7.08
C TYR A 49 8.64 2.74 -5.59
N GLY A 50 9.88 2.71 -5.09
CA GLY A 50 10.15 3.04 -3.69
C GLY A 50 9.76 4.47 -3.33
N ALA A 51 10.10 5.43 -4.20
CA ALA A 51 9.78 6.84 -3.98
C ALA A 51 8.26 7.10 -3.99
N THR A 52 7.54 6.54 -4.97
CA THR A 52 6.09 6.75 -5.08
C THR A 52 5.32 5.96 -4.03
N LYS A 53 5.82 4.82 -3.61
CA LYS A 53 5.24 4.07 -2.48
C LYS A 53 5.36 4.86 -1.19
N ALA A 54 6.51 5.47 -0.94
CA ALA A 54 6.71 6.36 0.22
C ALA A 54 5.73 7.54 0.18
N ALA A 55 5.49 8.12 -1.01
CA ALA A 55 4.51 9.20 -1.17
C ALA A 55 3.09 8.72 -0.87
N GLN A 56 2.70 7.53 -1.32
CA GLN A 56 1.40 6.93 -1.01
C GLN A 56 1.21 6.80 0.50
N ILE A 57 2.20 6.30 1.18
CA ILE A 57 2.11 6.09 2.64
C ILE A 57 2.08 7.43 3.39
N ALA A 58 2.79 8.44 2.91
CA ALA A 58 2.69 9.78 3.48
C ALA A 58 1.27 10.33 3.37
N LEU A 59 0.59 10.13 2.25
CA LEU A 59 -0.83 10.49 2.09
C LEU A 59 -1.72 9.74 3.09
N ALA A 60 -1.50 8.45 3.24
CA ALA A 60 -2.25 7.61 4.18
C ALA A 60 -2.03 8.06 5.64
N GLN A 61 -0.80 8.38 6.01
CA GLN A 61 -0.46 8.87 7.35
C GLN A 61 -1.15 10.20 7.66
N SER A 62 -1.14 11.14 6.71
CA SER A 62 -1.83 12.42 6.86
C SER A 62 -3.33 12.20 7.05
N TRP A 63 -3.93 11.35 6.24
CA TRP A 63 -5.35 11.03 6.34
C TRP A 63 -5.69 10.38 7.69
N ALA A 64 -4.87 9.45 8.15
CA ALA A 64 -5.06 8.80 9.46
C ALA A 64 -5.10 9.82 10.60
N LEU A 65 -4.22 10.83 10.57
CA LEU A 65 -4.20 11.89 11.58
C LEU A 65 -5.40 12.82 11.47
N GLU A 66 -5.81 13.15 10.25
CA GLU A 66 -6.97 14.01 10.00
C GLU A 66 -8.28 13.37 10.46
N THR A 67 -8.37 12.04 10.38
CA THR A 67 -9.59 11.29 10.68
C THR A 67 -9.61 10.64 12.07
N ALA A 68 -8.61 10.90 12.90
CA ALA A 68 -8.43 10.24 14.19
C ALA A 68 -9.64 10.35 15.13
N LYS A 69 -10.38 11.46 15.04
CA LYS A 69 -11.54 11.71 15.90
C LYS A 69 -12.87 11.45 15.21
N HIS A 70 -13.00 11.80 13.93
CA HIS A 70 -14.27 11.84 13.21
C HIS A 70 -14.12 11.34 11.77
N GLY A 71 -13.75 10.16 11.57
CA GLY A 71 -13.61 9.67 10.22
C GLY A 71 -13.41 8.17 10.16
N PRO A 72 -13.12 7.65 9.00
CA PRO A 72 -12.82 6.25 8.87
C PRO A 72 -11.54 5.91 9.64
N ARG A 73 -11.45 4.67 10.06
CA ARG A 73 -10.21 4.13 10.60
C ARG A 73 -9.24 3.90 9.44
N VAL A 74 -8.05 4.45 9.53
CA VAL A 74 -7.00 4.26 8.53
C VAL A 74 -5.87 3.45 9.13
N VAL A 75 -5.57 2.32 8.52
CA VAL A 75 -4.56 1.36 9.00
C VAL A 75 -3.49 1.19 7.93
N ILE A 76 -2.23 1.20 8.35
CA ILE A 76 -1.09 0.96 7.48
C ILE A 76 -0.38 -0.29 8.00
N ALA A 77 -0.19 -1.28 7.12
CA ALA A 77 0.42 -2.55 7.48
C ALA A 77 1.50 -2.93 6.48
N VAL A 78 2.53 -3.63 6.95
CA VAL A 78 3.57 -4.21 6.09
C VAL A 78 3.26 -5.70 5.93
N PRO A 79 2.87 -6.14 4.72
CA PRO A 79 2.63 -7.56 4.48
C PRO A 79 3.93 -8.35 4.51
N ARG A 80 3.83 -9.62 4.83
CA ARG A 80 4.96 -10.55 4.73
C ARG A 80 5.28 -10.80 3.25
N PRO A 81 6.53 -11.16 2.92
CA PRO A 81 6.90 -11.43 1.54
C PRO A 81 6.01 -12.49 0.89
N MET A 82 5.51 -12.17 -0.30
CA MET A 82 4.59 -13.02 -1.07
C MET A 82 5.09 -13.19 -2.51
N PRO A 83 4.76 -14.32 -3.18
CA PRO A 83 5.18 -14.56 -4.56
C PRO A 83 4.32 -13.77 -5.57
N THR A 84 4.40 -12.44 -5.51
CA THR A 84 3.68 -11.53 -6.41
C THR A 84 4.52 -11.18 -7.64
N ALA A 85 3.89 -10.61 -8.65
CA ALA A 85 4.58 -10.09 -9.83
C ALA A 85 5.57 -8.97 -9.46
N THR A 86 5.20 -8.10 -8.53
CA THR A 86 6.09 -7.04 -8.03
C THR A 86 7.33 -7.63 -7.38
N ARG A 87 7.16 -8.65 -6.53
CA ARG A 87 8.29 -9.33 -5.89
C ARG A 87 9.21 -9.96 -6.92
N ALA A 88 8.66 -10.63 -7.93
CA ALA A 88 9.45 -11.24 -9.01
C ALA A 88 10.24 -10.20 -9.81
N ARG A 89 9.70 -8.99 -9.97
CA ARG A 89 10.40 -7.89 -10.64
C ARG A 89 11.68 -7.47 -9.91
N PHE A 90 11.63 -7.37 -8.57
CA PHE A 90 12.76 -6.91 -7.76
C PHE A 90 13.69 -8.04 -7.31
N PHE A 91 13.20 -9.28 -7.30
CA PHE A 91 13.95 -10.47 -6.89
C PHE A 91 13.78 -11.60 -7.90
N PRO A 92 14.24 -11.40 -9.16
CA PRO A 92 13.90 -12.33 -10.26
C PRO A 92 14.46 -13.73 -10.13
N GLY A 93 15.55 -13.93 -9.38
CA GLY A 93 16.16 -15.24 -9.18
C GLY A 93 15.80 -15.91 -7.86
N GLU A 94 14.86 -15.35 -7.12
CA GLU A 94 14.51 -15.83 -5.78
C GLU A 94 13.78 -17.17 -5.82
N ASP A 95 14.15 -18.07 -4.90
CA ASP A 95 13.34 -19.25 -4.61
C ASP A 95 12.03 -18.78 -3.94
N ARG A 96 10.92 -19.08 -4.57
CA ARG A 96 9.61 -18.61 -4.12
C ARG A 96 8.92 -19.53 -3.12
N SER A 97 9.46 -20.72 -2.92
CA SER A 97 8.83 -21.71 -2.03
C SER A 97 8.75 -21.27 -0.55
N PRO A 98 9.74 -20.53 0.01
CA PRO A 98 9.60 -20.03 1.39
C PRO A 98 8.69 -18.79 1.52
N LEU A 99 8.21 -18.21 0.42
CA LEU A 99 7.34 -17.02 0.47
C LEU A 99 5.95 -17.40 0.96
N ASN A 100 5.30 -16.46 1.63
CA ASN A 100 3.96 -16.66 2.18
C ASN A 100 2.93 -16.73 1.07
N ASP A 101 1.97 -17.65 1.18
CA ASP A 101 0.84 -17.74 0.27
C ASP A 101 0.02 -16.45 0.32
N ILE A 102 -0.36 -15.93 -0.85
CA ILE A 102 -1.07 -14.64 -0.94
C ILE A 102 -2.42 -14.64 -0.24
N ARG A 103 -3.15 -15.76 -0.27
CA ARG A 103 -4.46 -15.87 0.38
C ARG A 103 -4.34 -15.92 1.89
N VAL A 104 -3.35 -16.64 2.39
CA VAL A 104 -3.07 -16.73 3.83
C VAL A 104 -2.66 -15.37 4.36
N GLU A 105 -1.77 -14.66 3.66
CA GLU A 105 -1.32 -13.33 4.08
C GLU A 105 -2.46 -12.31 4.03
N ALA A 106 -3.28 -12.34 2.99
CA ALA A 106 -4.45 -11.46 2.90
C ALA A 106 -5.42 -11.69 4.05
N ALA A 107 -5.69 -12.96 4.40
CA ALA A 107 -6.56 -13.29 5.53
C ALA A 107 -5.97 -12.79 6.85
N ARG A 108 -4.67 -12.96 7.05
CA ARG A 108 -3.98 -12.45 8.25
C ARG A 108 -4.12 -10.93 8.39
N LEU A 109 -3.94 -10.20 7.30
CA LEU A 109 -4.04 -8.74 7.30
C LEU A 109 -5.46 -8.28 7.61
N LEU A 110 -6.46 -8.94 7.02
CA LEU A 110 -7.87 -8.60 7.26
C LEU A 110 -8.30 -8.94 8.68
N ASP A 111 -7.85 -10.06 9.23
CA ASP A 111 -8.17 -10.46 10.60
C ASP A 111 -7.57 -9.52 11.65
N ALA A 112 -6.50 -8.81 11.31
CA ALA A 112 -5.86 -7.84 12.20
C ALA A 112 -6.59 -6.49 12.25
N LEU A 113 -7.58 -6.25 11.40
CA LEU A 113 -8.38 -5.03 11.40
C LEU A 113 -9.46 -5.08 12.51
#